data_afbe9000c658f9ea6ac3572ed6dc493b
#
_entry.id   afbe9000c658f9ea6ac3572ed6dc493b
#
_cell.length_a   1.000
_cell.length_b   1.000
_cell.length_c   1.000
_cell.angle_alpha   90.00
_cell.angle_beta   90.00
_cell.angle_gamma   90.00
#
_symmetry.space_group_name_H-M   'P 1'
#
loop_
_entity.id
_entity.type
_entity.pdbx_description
1 polymer ?
#
loop_
_entity_poly.entity_id
_entity_poly.type
_entity_poly.pdbx_seq_one_letter_code
_entity_poly.pdbx_strand_id
1 'polypeptide(L)'
;MDKIINIQHYFSPCGELVLASYADKLCLCDWSDNPCAERNKLRLERYLKTSFKTETSSVLEETKRQLDEYFAGNRKAFTIPLHLVGTDFQLQVWNELLKILYGATTSYKEIAQNIGKPKAVRAVAGAIGANGISILIPCHRVIGSDKSLTGYAGGLKAKKMLLQIETQIK
;
A
#
# COMPACT_ATOMS: atom_id res chain seq x y z
N MET A 1 9.94 9.31 -25.74
CA MET A 1 9.04 8.16 -25.59
C MET A 1 7.91 8.52 -24.66
N ASP A 2 6.71 8.29 -25.10
CA ASP A 2 5.56 8.53 -24.24
C ASP A 2 5.55 7.50 -23.12
N LYS A 3 5.58 7.98 -21.89
CA LYS A 3 5.50 7.10 -20.73
C LYS A 3 4.03 6.81 -20.45
N ILE A 4 3.72 5.55 -20.29
CA ILE A 4 2.38 5.08 -19.95
C ILE A 4 2.41 4.43 -18.59
N ILE A 5 1.23 4.29 -17.97
CA ILE A 5 1.09 3.54 -16.74
C ILE A 5 0.73 2.11 -17.12
N ASN A 6 1.65 1.18 -16.90
CA ASN A 6 1.39 -0.24 -17.15
C ASN A 6 0.57 -0.80 -16.01
N ILE A 7 -0.48 -1.57 -16.31
CA ILE A 7 -1.37 -2.12 -15.31
C ILE A 7 -1.54 -3.63 -15.49
N GLN A 8 -1.54 -4.36 -14.39
CA GLN A 8 -1.74 -5.81 -14.33
C GLN A 8 -2.57 -6.19 -13.12
N HIS A 9 -3.18 -7.35 -13.15
CA HIS A 9 -3.91 -7.91 -12.02
C HIS A 9 -3.09 -9.00 -11.33
N TYR A 10 -3.27 -9.12 -10.03
CA TYR A 10 -2.59 -10.14 -9.22
C TYR A 10 -3.58 -10.74 -8.22
N PHE A 11 -3.71 -12.07 -8.24
CA PHE A 11 -4.65 -12.78 -7.37
C PHE A 11 -3.90 -13.32 -6.16
N SER A 12 -4.13 -12.69 -4.99
CA SER A 12 -3.51 -13.11 -3.74
C SER A 12 -4.46 -13.98 -2.93
N PRO A 13 -3.94 -14.71 -1.91
CA PRO A 13 -4.82 -15.44 -0.98
C PRO A 13 -5.79 -14.54 -0.23
N CYS A 14 -5.52 -13.24 -0.14
CA CYS A 14 -6.36 -12.28 0.56
C CYS A 14 -7.32 -11.52 -0.35
N GLY A 15 -7.22 -11.70 -1.68
CA GLY A 15 -8.05 -11.02 -2.66
C GLY A 15 -7.25 -10.53 -3.86
N GLU A 16 -7.95 -9.98 -4.84
CA GLU A 16 -7.34 -9.47 -6.06
C GLU A 16 -6.73 -8.09 -5.84
N LEU A 17 -5.50 -7.93 -6.32
CA LEU A 17 -4.79 -6.66 -6.34
C LEU A 17 -4.61 -6.17 -7.78
N VAL A 18 -4.66 -4.86 -7.96
CA VAL A 18 -4.34 -4.20 -9.22
C VAL A 18 -2.98 -3.55 -9.04
N LEU A 19 -2.02 -3.92 -9.90
CA LEU A 19 -0.65 -3.42 -9.85
C LEU A 19 -0.42 -2.48 -11.02
N ALA A 20 0.27 -1.36 -10.79
CA ALA A 20 0.62 -0.46 -11.87
C ALA A 20 2.04 0.09 -11.68
N SER A 21 2.73 0.29 -12.80
CA SER A 21 4.07 0.86 -12.81
C SER A 21 4.16 2.02 -13.79
N TYR A 22 5.07 2.94 -13.48
CA TYR A 22 5.37 4.10 -14.31
C TYR A 22 6.87 4.40 -14.18
N ALA A 23 7.55 4.56 -15.31
CA ALA A 23 8.97 4.90 -15.34
C ALA A 23 9.81 3.98 -14.42
N ASP A 24 9.60 2.68 -14.52
CA ASP A 24 10.33 1.63 -13.79
C ASP A 24 10.14 1.64 -12.28
N LYS A 25 9.04 2.25 -11.80
CA LYS A 25 8.66 2.25 -10.38
C LYS A 25 7.22 1.81 -10.21
N LEU A 26 6.94 1.15 -9.10
CA LEU A 26 5.56 0.77 -8.76
C LEU A 26 4.82 1.99 -8.24
N CYS A 27 3.66 2.28 -8.84
CA CYS A 27 2.83 3.42 -8.43
C CYS A 27 1.47 3.00 -7.90
N LEU A 28 1.08 1.74 -8.04
CA LEU A 28 -0.19 1.24 -7.54
C LEU A 28 -0.06 -0.23 -7.14
N CYS A 29 -0.62 -0.58 -5.99
CA CYS A 29 -0.86 -1.95 -5.54
C CYS A 29 -2.12 -1.86 -4.68
N ASP A 30 -3.28 -1.88 -5.32
CA ASP A 30 -4.53 -1.58 -4.65
C ASP A 30 -5.50 -2.75 -4.76
N TRP A 31 -6.31 -2.94 -3.75
CA TRP A 31 -7.33 -3.97 -3.76
C TRP A 31 -8.39 -3.62 -4.81
N SER A 32 -8.74 -4.58 -5.66
CA SER A 32 -9.69 -4.32 -6.75
C SER A 32 -11.09 -3.96 -6.24
N ASP A 33 -11.45 -4.41 -5.04
CA ASP A 33 -12.73 -4.10 -4.40
C ASP A 33 -12.66 -2.90 -3.44
N ASN A 34 -11.54 -2.18 -3.41
CA ASN A 34 -11.42 -0.96 -2.62
C ASN A 34 -12.46 0.07 -3.11
N PRO A 35 -13.33 0.59 -2.22
CA PRO A 35 -14.30 1.62 -2.61
C PRO A 35 -13.67 2.87 -3.23
N CYS A 36 -12.39 3.14 -2.93
CA CYS A 36 -11.65 4.30 -3.43
C CYS A 36 -10.75 3.96 -4.62
N ALA A 37 -10.88 2.77 -5.22
CA ALA A 37 -10.00 2.32 -6.31
C ALA A 37 -9.98 3.31 -7.48
N GLU A 38 -11.15 3.77 -7.93
CA GLU A 38 -11.22 4.73 -9.03
C GLU A 38 -10.55 6.06 -8.70
N ARG A 39 -10.75 6.56 -7.49
CA ARG A 39 -10.10 7.78 -7.03
C ARG A 39 -8.58 7.66 -7.07
N ASN A 40 -8.05 6.52 -6.66
CA ASN A 40 -6.61 6.26 -6.67
C ASN A 40 -6.05 6.24 -8.10
N LYS A 41 -6.77 5.62 -9.03
CA LYS A 41 -6.37 5.61 -10.44
C LYS A 41 -6.42 7.01 -11.05
N LEU A 42 -7.49 7.76 -10.80
CA LEU A 42 -7.63 9.14 -11.30
C LEU A 42 -6.52 10.04 -10.79
N ARG A 43 -6.11 9.86 -9.54
CA ARG A 43 -5.00 10.61 -8.97
C ARG A 43 -3.72 10.38 -9.78
N LEU A 44 -3.42 9.13 -10.12
CA LEU A 44 -2.24 8.78 -10.91
C LEU A 44 -2.31 9.40 -12.30
N GLU A 45 -3.45 9.30 -12.97
CA GLU A 45 -3.60 9.87 -14.32
C GLU A 45 -3.39 11.38 -14.32
N ARG A 46 -3.91 12.07 -13.30
CA ARG A 46 -3.75 13.53 -13.17
C ARG A 46 -2.31 13.95 -12.91
N TYR A 47 -1.64 13.28 -11.97
CA TYR A 47 -0.27 13.64 -11.61
C TYR A 47 0.73 13.26 -12.69
N LEU A 48 0.54 12.10 -13.30
CA LEU A 48 1.47 11.59 -14.30
C LEU A 48 1.13 12.05 -15.72
N LYS A 49 -0.04 12.66 -15.90
CA LYS A 49 -0.52 13.22 -17.17
C LYS A 49 -0.48 12.18 -18.29
N THR A 50 -0.91 10.97 -17.99
CA THR A 50 -0.95 9.87 -18.94
C THR A 50 -2.08 8.92 -18.54
N SER A 51 -2.24 7.83 -19.28
CA SER A 51 -3.32 6.88 -19.07
C SER A 51 -2.77 5.48 -18.81
N PHE A 52 -3.66 4.59 -18.39
CA PHE A 52 -3.33 3.19 -18.14
C PHE A 52 -3.36 2.38 -19.43
N LYS A 53 -2.44 1.42 -19.53
CA LYS A 53 -2.44 0.43 -20.60
C LYS A 53 -2.17 -0.94 -20.00
N THR A 54 -2.96 -1.92 -20.42
CA THR A 54 -2.80 -3.31 -19.96
C THR A 54 -1.56 -3.93 -20.62
N GLU A 55 -0.43 -3.75 -19.97
CA GLU A 55 0.86 -4.33 -20.37
C GLU A 55 1.65 -4.63 -19.12
N THR A 56 2.59 -5.56 -19.21
CA THR A 56 3.50 -5.83 -18.11
C THR A 56 4.76 -4.98 -18.20
N SER A 57 5.54 -4.99 -17.13
CA SER A 57 6.85 -4.36 -17.08
C SER A 57 7.74 -5.20 -16.16
N SER A 58 9.05 -4.97 -16.21
CA SER A 58 9.97 -5.69 -15.34
C SER A 58 9.67 -5.44 -13.86
N VAL A 59 9.28 -4.21 -13.51
CA VAL A 59 8.88 -3.87 -12.13
C VAL A 59 7.63 -4.62 -11.72
N LEU A 60 6.63 -4.72 -12.60
CA LEU A 60 5.40 -5.45 -12.26
C LEU A 60 5.67 -6.94 -12.10
N GLU A 61 6.51 -7.54 -12.94
CA GLU A 61 6.86 -8.96 -12.81
C GLU A 61 7.65 -9.23 -11.54
N GLU A 62 8.58 -8.34 -11.18
CA GLU A 62 9.32 -8.46 -9.93
C GLU A 62 8.42 -8.26 -8.72
N THR A 63 7.45 -7.36 -8.80
CA THR A 63 6.47 -7.14 -7.73
C THR A 63 5.64 -8.40 -7.50
N LYS A 64 5.16 -9.04 -8.57
CA LYS A 64 4.41 -10.30 -8.47
C LYS A 64 5.25 -11.37 -7.81
N ARG A 65 6.51 -11.50 -8.20
CA ARG A 65 7.44 -12.48 -7.62
C ARG A 65 7.64 -12.25 -6.13
N GLN A 66 7.84 -11.01 -5.72
CA GLN A 66 8.01 -10.68 -4.31
C GLN A 66 6.73 -10.86 -3.49
N LEU A 67 5.58 -10.56 -4.09
CA LEU A 67 4.29 -10.83 -3.43
C LEU A 67 4.07 -12.34 -3.24
N ASP A 68 4.42 -13.16 -4.24
CA ASP A 68 4.37 -14.61 -4.09
C ASP A 68 5.21 -15.08 -2.91
N GLU A 69 6.44 -14.57 -2.80
CA GLU A 69 7.32 -14.90 -1.68
C GLU A 69 6.75 -14.42 -0.34
N TYR A 70 6.15 -13.23 -0.32
CA TYR A 70 5.54 -12.68 0.88
C TYR A 70 4.38 -13.57 1.36
N PHE A 71 3.47 -13.92 0.47
CA PHE A 71 2.32 -14.77 0.82
C PHE A 71 2.72 -16.21 1.16
N ALA A 72 3.86 -16.67 0.66
CA ALA A 72 4.41 -17.98 1.03
C ALA A 72 5.16 -17.94 2.37
N GLY A 73 5.31 -16.74 2.97
CA GLY A 73 6.02 -16.60 4.23
C GLY A 73 7.54 -16.54 4.09
N ASN A 74 8.03 -16.37 2.87
CA ASN A 74 9.47 -16.40 2.58
C ASN A 74 10.10 -15.02 2.39
N ARG A 75 9.31 -13.95 2.50
CA ARG A 75 9.81 -12.59 2.32
C ARG A 75 9.23 -11.66 3.38
N LYS A 76 10.10 -10.90 4.05
CA LYS A 76 9.72 -9.94 5.09
C LYS A 76 9.83 -8.49 4.65
N ALA A 77 10.62 -8.20 3.62
CA ALA A 77 10.81 -6.84 3.14
C ALA A 77 10.77 -6.82 1.61
N PHE A 78 10.24 -5.74 1.05
CA PHE A 78 10.16 -5.56 -0.40
C PHE A 78 11.30 -4.68 -0.88
N THR A 79 11.83 -4.97 -2.07
CA THR A 79 12.92 -4.21 -2.68
C THR A 79 12.47 -3.57 -4.00
N ILE A 80 11.20 -3.24 -4.10
CA ILE A 80 10.60 -2.62 -5.28
C ILE A 80 10.71 -1.09 -5.17
N PRO A 81 11.22 -0.41 -6.20
CA PRO A 81 11.21 1.06 -6.18
C PRO A 81 9.78 1.58 -6.28
N LEU A 82 9.42 2.52 -5.41
CA LEU A 82 8.07 3.06 -5.32
C LEU A 82 8.00 4.48 -5.85
N HIS A 83 6.93 4.79 -6.57
CA HIS A 83 6.60 6.14 -6.98
C HIS A 83 5.36 6.58 -6.19
N LEU A 84 5.57 7.37 -5.16
CA LEU A 84 4.49 7.84 -4.29
C LEU A 84 3.88 9.11 -4.90
N VAL A 85 2.59 9.07 -5.15
CA VAL A 85 1.84 10.20 -5.73
C VAL A 85 0.77 10.63 -4.73
N GLY A 86 0.92 11.81 -4.16
CA GLY A 86 -0.01 12.35 -3.18
C GLY A 86 0.38 13.74 -2.72
N THR A 87 -0.38 14.28 -1.78
CA THR A 87 -0.07 15.57 -1.16
C THR A 87 1.17 15.44 -0.27
N ASP A 88 1.77 16.57 0.10
CA ASP A 88 2.93 16.58 1.00
C ASP A 88 2.61 15.86 2.32
N PHE A 89 1.43 16.10 2.87
CA PHE A 89 0.99 15.44 4.10
C PHE A 89 0.85 13.92 3.92
N GLN A 90 0.22 13.49 2.83
CA GLN A 90 0.09 12.06 2.52
C GLN A 90 1.47 11.41 2.37
N LEU A 91 2.38 12.04 1.65
CA LEU A 91 3.75 11.53 1.49
C LEU A 91 4.45 11.39 2.84
N GLN A 92 4.28 12.36 3.72
CA GLN A 92 4.85 12.32 5.07
C GLN A 92 4.32 11.12 5.86
N VAL A 93 3.01 10.89 5.82
CA VAL A 93 2.38 9.75 6.50
C VAL A 93 2.85 8.43 5.90
N TRP A 94 2.84 8.31 4.57
CA TRP A 94 3.24 7.06 3.91
C TRP A 94 4.71 6.73 4.15
N ASN A 95 5.59 7.72 4.17
CA ASN A 95 7.00 7.49 4.51
C ASN A 95 7.17 7.03 5.96
N GLU A 96 6.32 7.50 6.87
CA GLU A 96 6.34 6.99 8.24
C GLU A 96 5.86 5.53 8.31
N LEU A 97 4.85 5.16 7.51
CA LEU A 97 4.39 3.78 7.45
C LEU A 97 5.50 2.81 7.00
N LEU A 98 6.35 3.25 6.08
CA LEU A 98 7.45 2.42 5.57
C LEU A 98 8.46 2.03 6.65
N LYS A 99 8.46 2.71 7.79
CA LYS A 99 9.35 2.40 8.92
C LYS A 99 8.82 1.29 9.81
N ILE A 100 7.55 0.89 9.66
CA ILE A 100 6.97 -0.17 10.50
C ILE A 100 7.50 -1.52 10.03
N LEU A 101 8.19 -2.22 10.93
CA LEU A 101 8.83 -3.49 10.59
C LEU A 101 7.81 -4.62 10.45
N TYR A 102 8.19 -5.61 9.66
CA TYR A 102 7.43 -6.85 9.49
C TYR A 102 7.14 -7.48 10.86
N GLY A 103 5.89 -7.85 11.09
CA GLY A 103 5.46 -8.45 12.35
C GLY A 103 5.18 -7.44 13.46
N ALA A 104 5.44 -6.15 13.24
CA ALA A 104 5.16 -5.10 14.20
C ALA A 104 3.85 -4.40 13.87
N THR A 105 3.24 -3.77 14.85
CA THR A 105 2.07 -2.92 14.67
C THR A 105 2.28 -1.59 15.38
N THR A 106 1.55 -0.58 14.95
CA THR A 106 1.53 0.73 15.60
C THR A 106 0.11 1.27 15.58
N SER A 107 -0.12 2.43 16.18
CA SER A 107 -1.43 3.06 16.21
C SER A 107 -1.44 4.34 15.38
N TYR A 108 -2.64 4.78 14.99
CA TYR A 108 -2.81 6.07 14.32
C TYR A 108 -2.24 7.22 15.15
N LYS A 109 -2.41 7.13 16.46
CA LYS A 109 -1.89 8.13 17.40
C LYS A 109 -0.36 8.19 17.37
N GLU A 110 0.30 7.03 17.36
CA GLU A 110 1.76 6.97 17.30
C GLU A 110 2.30 7.55 16.00
N ILE A 111 1.64 7.24 14.88
CA ILE A 111 2.01 7.83 13.59
C ILE A 111 1.89 9.36 13.65
N ALA A 112 0.79 9.89 14.18
CA ALA A 112 0.60 11.33 14.33
C ALA A 112 1.70 11.96 15.18
N GLN A 113 2.06 11.32 16.28
CA GLN A 113 3.15 11.78 17.14
C GLN A 113 4.50 11.77 16.42
N ASN A 114 4.77 10.70 15.69
CA ASN A 114 6.06 10.53 15.00
C ASN A 114 6.29 11.55 13.87
N ILE A 115 5.21 12.00 13.23
CA ILE A 115 5.32 13.06 12.20
C ILE A 115 5.24 14.47 12.79
N GLY A 116 5.21 14.59 14.12
CA GLY A 116 5.18 15.89 14.79
C GLY A 116 3.82 16.58 14.79
N LYS A 117 2.73 15.83 14.56
CA LYS A 117 1.37 16.38 14.48
C LYS A 117 0.41 15.56 15.36
N PRO A 118 0.64 15.54 16.69
CA PRO A 118 -0.12 14.66 17.59
C PRO A 118 -1.62 14.93 17.62
N LYS A 119 -2.06 16.13 17.19
CA LYS A 119 -3.48 16.47 17.13
C LYS A 119 -4.13 16.10 15.79
N ALA A 120 -3.37 15.60 14.82
CA ALA A 120 -3.84 15.33 13.47
C ALA A 120 -4.21 13.86 13.27
N VAL A 121 -4.69 13.15 14.30
CA VAL A 121 -4.97 11.70 14.24
C VAL A 121 -5.99 11.37 13.13
N ARG A 122 -7.05 12.17 13.00
CA ARG A 122 -8.07 11.96 11.95
C ARG A 122 -7.50 12.17 10.55
N ALA A 123 -6.70 13.22 10.38
CA ALA A 123 -6.06 13.50 9.10
C ALA A 123 -5.07 12.40 8.74
N VAL A 124 -4.34 11.89 9.73
CA VAL A 124 -3.43 10.75 9.55
C VAL A 124 -4.21 9.53 9.09
N ALA A 125 -5.33 9.22 9.74
CA ALA A 125 -6.18 8.08 9.35
C ALA A 125 -6.68 8.24 7.92
N GLY A 126 -7.08 9.45 7.52
CA GLY A 126 -7.48 9.74 6.15
C GLY A 126 -6.35 9.52 5.13
N ALA A 127 -5.14 9.96 5.45
CA ALA A 127 -3.97 9.75 4.62
C ALA A 127 -3.61 8.26 4.49
N ILE A 128 -3.72 7.52 5.58
CA ILE A 128 -3.50 6.07 5.58
C ILE A 128 -4.53 5.38 4.68
N GLY A 129 -5.80 5.79 4.78
CA GLY A 129 -6.86 5.26 3.92
C GLY A 129 -6.70 5.61 2.44
N ALA A 130 -5.95 6.65 2.13
CA ALA A 130 -5.68 7.08 0.75
C ALA A 130 -4.45 6.37 0.15
N ASN A 131 -3.78 5.50 0.90
CA ASN A 131 -2.62 4.74 0.40
C ASN A 131 -3.04 3.83 -0.75
N GLY A 132 -2.47 4.05 -1.93
CA GLY A 132 -2.74 3.25 -3.13
C GLY A 132 -1.70 2.17 -3.37
N ILE A 133 -0.75 1.97 -2.45
CA ILE A 133 0.27 0.91 -2.56
C ILE A 133 0.19 0.04 -1.30
N SER A 134 -0.86 -0.76 -1.22
CA SER A 134 -1.09 -1.65 -0.08
C SER A 134 0.00 -2.71 0.02
N ILE A 135 0.20 -3.23 1.21
CA ILE A 135 1.19 -4.26 1.55
C ILE A 135 2.62 -3.73 1.54
N LEU A 136 3.11 -3.19 0.43
CA LEU A 136 4.47 -2.63 0.35
C LEU A 136 4.60 -1.38 1.22
N ILE A 137 3.57 -0.51 1.21
CA ILE A 137 3.44 0.52 2.24
C ILE A 137 2.49 -0.06 3.28
N PRO A 138 2.99 -0.50 4.44
CA PRO A 138 2.26 -1.43 5.30
C PRO A 138 1.18 -0.79 6.16
N CYS A 139 0.18 -0.19 5.53
CA CYS A 139 -0.93 0.42 6.25
C CYS A 139 -1.75 -0.60 7.05
N HIS A 140 -1.66 -1.90 6.71
CA HIS A 140 -2.29 -2.97 7.49
C HIS A 140 -1.68 -3.13 8.90
N ARG A 141 -0.48 -2.59 9.13
CA ARG A 141 0.19 -2.63 10.44
C ARG A 141 -0.24 -1.52 11.38
N VAL A 142 -1.15 -0.65 10.95
CA VAL A 142 -1.71 0.40 11.80
C VAL A 142 -3.04 -0.08 12.36
N ILE A 143 -3.16 -0.12 13.68
CA ILE A 143 -4.35 -0.59 14.39
C ILE A 143 -4.80 0.48 15.38
N GLY A 144 -6.00 0.31 15.97
CA GLY A 144 -6.49 1.22 17.01
C GLY A 144 -5.62 1.20 18.25
N SER A 145 -5.63 2.29 19.02
CA SER A 145 -4.87 2.38 20.27
C SER A 145 -5.27 1.32 21.29
N ASP A 146 -6.52 0.84 21.19
CA ASP A 146 -7.04 -0.28 22.00
C ASP A 146 -6.75 -1.64 21.35
N LYS A 147 -5.90 -1.68 20.31
CA LYS A 147 -5.53 -2.86 19.54
C LYS A 147 -6.65 -3.43 18.69
N SER A 148 -7.75 -2.69 18.51
CA SER A 148 -8.82 -3.11 17.61
C SER A 148 -8.39 -2.97 16.14
N LEU A 149 -8.91 -3.86 15.27
CA LEU A 149 -8.73 -3.73 13.83
C LEU A 149 -9.76 -2.74 13.32
N THR A 150 -9.28 -1.62 12.80
CA THR A 150 -10.11 -0.57 12.22
C THR A 150 -9.73 -0.39 10.76
N GLY A 151 -10.67 0.06 9.96
CA GLY A 151 -10.55 0.42 8.55
C GLY A 151 -9.38 -0.12 7.74
N TYR A 152 -9.66 -0.70 6.60
CA TYR A 152 -8.62 -1.12 5.65
C TYR A 152 -9.21 -1.15 4.23
N ALA A 153 -8.44 -0.68 3.25
CA ALA A 153 -8.89 -0.62 1.85
C ALA A 153 -9.31 -1.98 1.31
N GLY A 154 -8.63 -3.04 1.70
CA GLY A 154 -8.96 -4.41 1.31
C GLY A 154 -9.99 -5.10 2.21
N GLY A 155 -10.54 -4.39 3.20
CA GLY A 155 -11.47 -4.95 4.17
C GLY A 155 -10.76 -5.54 5.39
N LEU A 156 -11.49 -5.64 6.49
CA LEU A 156 -10.93 -6.11 7.77
C LEU A 156 -10.46 -7.57 7.70
N LYS A 157 -11.13 -8.39 6.87
CA LYS A 157 -10.72 -9.78 6.68
C LYS A 157 -9.32 -9.87 6.08
N ALA A 158 -9.06 -9.08 5.04
CA ALA A 158 -7.74 -9.03 4.41
C ALA A 158 -6.69 -8.50 5.39
N LYS A 159 -7.01 -7.44 6.13
CA LYS A 159 -6.12 -6.88 7.15
C LYS A 159 -5.71 -7.94 8.18
N LYS A 160 -6.69 -8.66 8.69
CA LYS A 160 -6.46 -9.74 9.67
C LYS A 160 -5.56 -10.83 9.09
N MET A 161 -5.82 -11.25 7.84
CA MET A 161 -5.02 -12.28 7.17
C MET A 161 -3.57 -11.83 6.99
N LEU A 162 -3.34 -10.59 6.59
CA LEU A 162 -1.97 -10.05 6.44
C LEU A 162 -1.23 -10.06 7.76
N LEU A 163 -1.88 -9.60 8.83
CA LEU A 163 -1.27 -9.60 10.16
C LEU A 163 -0.97 -11.02 10.64
N GLN A 164 -1.84 -11.99 10.35
CA GLN A 164 -1.61 -13.39 10.69
C GLN A 164 -0.40 -13.97 9.94
N ILE A 165 -0.27 -13.66 8.65
CA ILE A 165 0.89 -14.08 7.86
C ILE A 165 2.16 -13.60 8.52
N GLU A 166 2.19 -12.32 8.95
CA GLU A 166 3.39 -11.70 9.51
C GLU A 166 3.73 -12.18 10.92
N THR A 167 2.78 -12.73 11.65
CA THR A 167 3.01 -13.19 13.02
C THR A 167 3.25 -14.70 13.14
N GLN A 168 2.89 -15.50 12.13
CA GLN A 168 3.04 -16.95 12.17
C GLN A 168 4.45 -17.43 11.84
N ILE A 169 5.29 -16.56 11.29
CA ILE A 169 6.61 -16.92 10.83
C ILE A 169 7.61 -16.62 11.95
N LYS A 170 8.18 -17.64 12.47
CA LYS A 170 9.20 -17.56 13.52
C LYS A 170 10.58 -17.88 12.97
#